data_32fddcc27ed2257d321349da6710803e
#
_entry.id   32fddcc27ed2257d321349da6710803e
#
_cell.length_a   1.000
_cell.length_b   1.000
_cell.length_c   1.000
_cell.angle_alpha   90.00
_cell.angle_beta   90.00
_cell.angle_gamma   90.00
#
_symmetry.space_group_name_H-M   'P 1'
#
loop_
_entity.id
_entity.type
_entity.pdbx_description
1 polymer ?
#
loop_
_entity_poly.entity_id
_entity_poly.type
_entity_poly.pdbx_seq_one_letter_code
_entity_poly.pdbx_strand_id
1 'polypeptide(L)'
;MSFSAEAFWQTSTQEFLNLLNTGALAPKPEVIHFYGPSFMYYKTSYYSSKLTQFPTLSLTGTACALNCKHCESKVLETMQPTDTPEKLITIAEKLKQQGTFGLLLSGGCLPDGSIPLAGFVPAIEKIKRELCLTVFVHTGIISLEVAIALKNAGVDAALIDIIGSDETIKQIGNLNVTVKDYNNSLNALQQSGLNFVPHVIVGLHDGKLKGELDALKIIAAFKPSAIVVIAFMPIHGTTMAWVKPPQPVEIARVTAAARVMFPRTPLALGCVRPKGKDRVKTDILALKSSVDGIAFPSEEAIRYAEAQQYKFSFSSHCCAQIYMDAVQSV
;
A
#
# COMPACT_ATOMS: atom_id res chain seq x y z
N MET A 1 -17.90 21.72 11.99
CA MET A 1 -16.54 22.30 11.94
C MET A 1 -15.72 21.42 11.03
N SER A 2 -15.16 21.93 9.93
CA SER A 2 -14.23 21.13 9.12
C SER A 2 -12.87 21.21 9.79
N PHE A 3 -12.36 20.07 10.26
CA PHE A 3 -11.00 20.00 10.78
C PHE A 3 -10.01 20.01 9.60
N SER A 4 -8.96 20.83 9.65
CA SER A 4 -7.83 20.66 8.75
C SER A 4 -6.89 19.58 9.27
N ALA A 5 -6.20 18.88 8.38
CA ALA A 5 -5.23 17.86 8.76
C ALA A 5 -4.14 18.45 9.68
N GLU A 6 -3.70 19.69 9.42
CA GLU A 6 -2.71 20.38 10.24
C GLU A 6 -3.22 20.65 11.66
N ALA A 7 -4.51 20.96 11.82
CA ALA A 7 -5.07 21.29 13.14
C ALA A 7 -4.93 20.12 14.11
N PHE A 8 -5.32 18.90 13.72
CA PHE A 8 -5.19 17.77 14.61
C PHE A 8 -3.82 17.08 14.58
N TRP A 9 -2.99 17.40 13.56
CA TRP A 9 -1.60 16.92 13.56
C TRP A 9 -0.82 17.42 14.79
N GLN A 10 -1.11 18.62 15.25
CA GLN A 10 -0.47 19.25 16.41
C GLN A 10 -1.17 18.96 17.75
N THR A 11 -2.35 18.34 17.75
CA THR A 11 -3.07 18.02 19.01
C THR A 11 -2.30 17.02 19.87
N SER A 12 -2.48 17.09 21.17
CA SER A 12 -2.00 16.05 22.09
C SER A 12 -2.58 14.69 21.73
N THR A 13 -1.92 13.62 22.16
CA THR A 13 -2.42 12.25 21.94
C THR A 13 -3.81 12.06 22.53
N GLN A 14 -4.08 12.63 23.72
CA GLN A 14 -5.37 12.49 24.39
C GLN A 14 -6.48 13.20 23.63
N GLU A 15 -6.26 14.43 23.17
CA GLU A 15 -7.21 15.19 22.35
C GLU A 15 -7.51 14.47 21.05
N PHE A 16 -6.47 13.96 20.35
CA PHE A 16 -6.64 13.21 19.12
C PHE A 16 -7.49 11.94 19.35
N LEU A 17 -7.22 11.17 20.38
CA LEU A 17 -8.02 9.98 20.72
C LEU A 17 -9.47 10.34 21.06
N ASN A 18 -9.70 11.46 21.73
CA ASN A 18 -11.05 11.95 22.00
C ASN A 18 -11.78 12.30 20.69
N LEU A 19 -11.12 12.99 19.75
CA LEU A 19 -11.68 13.29 18.43
C LEU A 19 -12.05 12.01 17.65
N LEU A 20 -11.19 10.99 17.66
CA LEU A 20 -11.51 9.70 17.05
C LEU A 20 -12.73 9.02 17.66
N ASN A 21 -12.88 9.11 18.98
CA ASN A 21 -13.99 8.49 19.71
C ASN A 21 -15.34 9.17 19.45
N THR A 22 -15.36 10.46 19.13
CA THR A 22 -16.59 11.18 18.80
C THR A 22 -17.12 10.89 17.39
N GLY A 23 -16.32 10.27 16.53
CA GLY A 23 -16.65 10.08 15.11
C GLY A 23 -16.75 11.38 14.32
N ALA A 24 -16.22 12.50 14.86
CA ALA A 24 -16.37 13.82 14.26
C ALA A 24 -15.48 14.06 13.03
N LEU A 25 -14.48 13.19 12.78
CA LEU A 25 -13.48 13.41 11.72
C LEU A 25 -14.02 13.15 10.32
N ALA A 26 -14.84 12.13 10.14
CA ALA A 26 -15.46 11.78 8.86
C ALA A 26 -16.64 10.82 9.08
N PRO A 27 -17.60 10.78 8.14
CA PRO A 27 -18.66 9.78 8.19
C PRO A 27 -18.07 8.37 8.12
N LYS A 28 -18.74 7.43 8.77
CA LYS A 28 -18.38 6.01 8.68
C LYS A 28 -18.62 5.52 7.25
N PRO A 29 -17.73 4.68 6.69
CA PRO A 29 -18.02 4.02 5.41
C PRO A 29 -19.22 3.09 5.56
N GLU A 30 -19.98 2.90 4.49
CA GLU A 30 -21.12 1.99 4.49
C GLU A 30 -20.71 0.52 4.61
N VAL A 31 -19.60 0.17 3.94
CA VAL A 31 -19.02 -1.16 3.94
C VAL A 31 -17.54 -1.08 4.25
N ILE A 32 -17.05 -1.96 5.11
CA ILE A 32 -15.61 -2.17 5.36
C ILE A 32 -15.15 -3.37 4.53
N HIS A 33 -14.08 -3.19 3.75
CA HIS A 33 -13.48 -4.25 2.96
C HIS A 33 -12.26 -4.84 3.68
N PHE A 34 -12.33 -6.08 4.09
CA PHE A 34 -11.23 -6.80 4.71
C PHE A 34 -10.47 -7.63 3.67
N TYR A 35 -9.15 -7.45 3.60
CA TYR A 35 -8.29 -8.11 2.63
C TYR A 35 -7.36 -9.11 3.30
N GLY A 36 -7.31 -10.33 2.77
CA GLY A 36 -6.33 -11.35 3.14
C GLY A 36 -5.48 -11.73 1.91
N PRO A 37 -4.61 -10.83 1.41
CA PRO A 37 -3.83 -11.11 0.21
C PRO A 37 -2.91 -12.32 0.38
N SER A 38 -2.69 -13.03 -0.72
CA SER A 38 -2.17 -14.40 -0.75
C SER A 38 -0.66 -14.55 -0.53
N PHE A 39 0.09 -13.47 -0.34
CA PHE A 39 1.52 -13.54 -0.08
C PHE A 39 1.87 -14.00 1.35
N MET A 40 0.86 -14.09 2.21
CA MET A 40 0.99 -14.61 3.57
C MET A 40 -0.25 -15.41 3.93
N TYR A 41 -0.08 -16.53 4.65
CA TYR A 41 -1.21 -17.26 5.20
C TYR A 41 -1.92 -16.40 6.24
N TYR A 42 -3.23 -16.22 6.03
CA TYR A 42 -4.10 -15.47 6.94
C TYR A 42 -5.35 -16.28 7.22
N LYS A 43 -5.65 -16.46 8.51
CA LYS A 43 -6.84 -17.19 8.97
C LYS A 43 -7.37 -16.55 10.25
N THR A 44 -8.68 -16.36 10.29
CA THR A 44 -9.49 -15.97 11.47
C THR A 44 -10.69 -16.90 11.55
N SER A 45 -11.56 -16.71 12.55
CA SER A 45 -12.87 -17.39 12.60
C SER A 45 -13.81 -16.93 11.47
N TYR A 46 -13.56 -15.79 10.84
CA TYR A 46 -14.41 -15.20 9.80
C TYR A 46 -13.93 -15.52 8.38
N TYR A 47 -12.64 -15.70 8.17
CA TYR A 47 -12.08 -15.83 6.83
C TYR A 47 -10.72 -16.55 6.80
N SER A 48 -10.46 -17.27 5.70
CA SER A 48 -9.16 -17.90 5.44
C SER A 48 -8.73 -17.63 3.99
N SER A 49 -7.54 -17.08 3.81
CA SER A 49 -6.96 -16.84 2.48
C SER A 49 -6.32 -18.12 1.92
N LYS A 50 -6.30 -18.23 0.56
CA LYS A 50 -5.56 -19.26 -0.16
C LYS A 50 -4.32 -18.64 -0.78
N LEU A 51 -3.14 -19.22 -0.57
CA LEU A 51 -1.84 -18.65 -0.96
C LEU A 51 -1.65 -18.44 -2.47
N THR A 52 -2.46 -19.07 -3.31
CA THR A 52 -2.32 -18.99 -4.78
C THR A 52 -3.23 -17.95 -5.43
N GLN A 53 -4.13 -17.28 -4.69
CA GLN A 53 -5.18 -16.45 -5.28
C GLN A 53 -4.68 -15.11 -5.83
N PHE A 54 -3.76 -14.45 -5.12
CA PHE A 54 -3.19 -13.15 -5.52
C PHE A 54 -1.71 -13.07 -5.10
N PRO A 55 -0.81 -13.87 -5.69
CA PRO A 55 0.59 -13.92 -5.31
C PRO A 55 1.36 -12.67 -5.73
N THR A 56 2.50 -12.45 -5.07
CA THR A 56 3.45 -11.39 -5.39
C THR A 56 4.66 -11.98 -6.10
N LEU A 57 5.02 -11.42 -7.25
CA LEU A 57 6.13 -11.85 -8.09
C LEU A 57 7.21 -10.78 -8.12
N SER A 58 8.49 -11.19 -8.04
CA SER A 58 9.63 -10.28 -8.13
C SER A 58 10.26 -10.35 -9.51
N LEU A 59 10.26 -9.21 -10.22
CA LEU A 59 10.85 -9.05 -11.55
C LEU A 59 12.40 -8.99 -11.53
N THR A 60 13.00 -8.96 -10.35
CA THR A 60 14.46 -8.88 -10.16
C THR A 60 15.00 -10.03 -9.31
N GLY A 61 14.16 -11.02 -8.97
CA GLY A 61 14.51 -11.99 -7.95
C GLY A 61 14.77 -11.30 -6.61
N THR A 62 15.94 -11.47 -6.04
CA THR A 62 16.38 -10.81 -4.79
C THR A 62 17.30 -9.60 -5.03
N ALA A 63 17.60 -9.26 -6.29
CA ALA A 63 18.48 -8.14 -6.61
C ALA A 63 17.77 -6.79 -6.42
N CYS A 64 18.47 -5.85 -5.76
CA CYS A 64 18.06 -4.46 -5.59
C CYS A 64 19.30 -3.57 -5.49
N ALA A 65 19.34 -2.47 -6.25
CA ALA A 65 20.49 -1.57 -6.24
C ALA A 65 20.51 -0.63 -5.04
N LEU A 66 19.38 -0.39 -4.37
CA LEU A 66 19.28 0.64 -3.32
C LEU A 66 19.76 0.16 -1.95
N ASN A 67 19.51 -1.10 -1.64
CA ASN A 67 19.84 -1.66 -0.32
C ASN A 67 19.35 -0.78 0.85
N CYS A 68 18.09 -0.36 0.81
CA CYS A 68 17.47 0.51 1.80
C CYS A 68 17.57 -0.07 3.21
N LYS A 69 17.94 0.73 4.21
CA LYS A 69 18.17 0.30 5.60
C LYS A 69 17.00 -0.45 6.24
N HIS A 70 15.77 -0.11 5.84
CA HIS A 70 14.56 -0.72 6.41
C HIS A 70 14.27 -2.12 5.89
N CYS A 71 14.78 -2.50 4.70
CA CYS A 71 14.45 -3.80 4.09
C CYS A 71 15.66 -4.60 3.60
N GLU A 72 16.73 -3.95 3.15
CA GLU A 72 17.97 -4.59 2.65
C GLU A 72 17.66 -5.80 1.74
N SER A 73 16.72 -5.60 0.81
CA SER A 73 16.19 -6.61 -0.14
C SER A 73 15.50 -7.82 0.52
N LYS A 74 15.40 -7.91 1.85
CA LYS A 74 14.78 -9.04 2.57
C LYS A 74 13.33 -9.29 2.19
N VAL A 75 12.58 -8.23 1.84
CA VAL A 75 11.20 -8.39 1.39
C VAL A 75 11.10 -9.15 0.07
N LEU A 76 12.13 -9.12 -0.76
CA LEU A 76 12.16 -9.82 -2.05
C LEU A 76 12.31 -11.35 -1.87
N GLU A 77 12.89 -11.80 -0.76
CA GLU A 77 13.04 -13.24 -0.44
C GLU A 77 11.67 -13.94 -0.27
N THR A 78 10.61 -13.16 0.03
CA THR A 78 9.25 -13.69 0.19
C THR A 78 8.44 -13.72 -1.11
N MET A 79 8.99 -13.16 -2.20
CA MET A 79 8.33 -13.07 -3.49
C MET A 79 8.79 -14.20 -4.41
N GLN A 80 7.91 -14.68 -5.27
CA GLN A 80 8.30 -15.67 -6.28
C GLN A 80 9.11 -14.98 -7.39
N PRO A 81 10.35 -15.43 -7.69
CA PRO A 81 11.21 -14.77 -8.67
C PRO A 81 10.74 -15.02 -10.10
N THR A 82 10.64 -13.93 -10.89
CA THR A 82 10.25 -13.90 -12.32
C THR A 82 11.12 -12.89 -13.05
N ASP A 83 12.42 -13.12 -13.00
CA ASP A 83 13.49 -12.21 -13.43
C ASP A 83 13.69 -12.11 -14.95
N THR A 84 12.87 -12.83 -15.75
CA THR A 84 12.76 -12.64 -17.20
C THR A 84 11.29 -12.61 -17.65
N PRO A 85 10.97 -11.93 -18.80
CA PRO A 85 9.62 -11.90 -19.33
C PRO A 85 9.03 -13.29 -19.59
N GLU A 86 9.84 -14.24 -20.13
CA GLU A 86 9.41 -15.60 -20.43
C GLU A 86 9.07 -16.38 -19.15
N LYS A 87 9.88 -16.20 -18.11
CA LYS A 87 9.64 -16.82 -16.81
C LYS A 87 8.39 -16.23 -16.14
N LEU A 88 8.15 -14.93 -16.28
CA LEU A 88 6.93 -14.28 -15.80
C LEU A 88 5.69 -14.90 -16.46
N ILE A 89 5.69 -15.08 -17.79
CA ILE A 89 4.58 -15.70 -18.53
C ILE A 89 4.34 -17.13 -18.05
N THR A 90 5.40 -17.96 -18.04
CA THR A 90 5.32 -19.37 -17.65
C THR A 90 4.76 -19.54 -16.23
N ILE A 91 5.21 -18.70 -15.30
CA ILE A 91 4.73 -18.73 -13.90
C ILE A 91 3.29 -18.25 -13.81
N ALA A 92 2.91 -17.20 -14.54
CA ALA A 92 1.53 -16.69 -14.56
C ALA A 92 0.55 -17.75 -15.11
N GLU A 93 0.91 -18.47 -16.18
CA GLU A 93 0.12 -19.57 -16.74
C GLU A 93 -0.09 -20.69 -15.71
N LYS A 94 0.97 -21.11 -15.03
CA LYS A 94 0.88 -22.11 -13.95
C LYS A 94 0.00 -21.66 -12.79
N LEU A 95 0.15 -20.42 -12.36
CA LEU A 95 -0.65 -19.82 -11.29
C LEU A 95 -2.13 -19.73 -11.71
N LYS A 96 -2.42 -19.34 -12.96
CA LYS A 96 -3.79 -19.33 -13.48
C LYS A 96 -4.46 -20.68 -13.39
N GLN A 97 -3.75 -21.77 -13.75
CA GLN A 97 -4.25 -23.15 -13.61
C GLN A 97 -4.54 -23.52 -12.16
N GLN A 98 -3.88 -22.89 -11.18
CA GLN A 98 -4.09 -23.10 -9.75
C GLN A 98 -5.21 -22.20 -9.15
N GLY A 99 -5.92 -21.43 -9.99
CA GLY A 99 -7.03 -20.60 -9.57
C GLY A 99 -6.64 -19.17 -9.17
N THR A 100 -5.45 -18.71 -9.57
CA THR A 100 -5.05 -17.29 -9.41
C THR A 100 -5.97 -16.41 -10.25
N PHE A 101 -6.41 -15.29 -9.67
CA PHE A 101 -7.22 -14.29 -10.35
C PHE A 101 -6.50 -12.95 -10.51
N GLY A 102 -5.36 -12.75 -9.87
CA GLY A 102 -4.55 -11.56 -10.03
C GLY A 102 -3.13 -11.72 -9.50
N LEU A 103 -2.27 -10.79 -9.86
CA LEU A 103 -0.84 -10.76 -9.56
C LEU A 103 -0.45 -9.37 -9.07
N LEU A 104 0.44 -9.31 -8.07
CA LEU A 104 1.22 -8.13 -7.77
C LEU A 104 2.64 -8.33 -8.33
N LEU A 105 3.01 -7.52 -9.31
CA LEU A 105 4.36 -7.48 -9.84
C LEU A 105 5.16 -6.40 -9.11
N SER A 106 6.30 -6.77 -8.58
CA SER A 106 7.20 -5.89 -7.86
C SER A 106 8.65 -6.31 -8.13
N GLY A 107 9.60 -5.77 -7.39
CA GLY A 107 11.00 -6.13 -7.53
C GLY A 107 11.89 -5.18 -6.76
N GLY A 108 13.21 -5.41 -6.82
CA GLY A 108 14.19 -4.44 -6.36
C GLY A 108 14.31 -3.28 -7.33
N CYS A 109 14.69 -2.14 -6.80
CA CYS A 109 14.87 -0.92 -7.59
C CYS A 109 16.21 -0.93 -8.32
N LEU A 110 16.23 -0.25 -9.46
CA LEU A 110 17.41 0.24 -10.15
C LEU A 110 18.03 1.41 -9.39
N PRO A 111 19.25 1.88 -9.74
CA PRO A 111 19.91 2.99 -9.04
C PRO A 111 19.12 4.31 -9.03
N ASP A 112 18.24 4.52 -10.00
CA ASP A 112 17.36 5.68 -10.10
C ASP A 112 16.06 5.57 -9.30
N GLY A 113 15.85 4.45 -8.59
CA GLY A 113 14.67 4.17 -7.79
C GLY A 113 13.50 3.58 -8.56
N SER A 114 13.61 3.35 -9.86
CA SER A 114 12.59 2.68 -10.67
C SER A 114 12.66 1.15 -10.52
N ILE A 115 11.53 0.47 -10.74
CA ILE A 115 11.50 -0.98 -10.95
C ILE A 115 11.57 -1.24 -12.46
N PRO A 116 12.31 -2.26 -12.97
CA PRO A 116 12.57 -2.46 -14.39
C PRO A 116 11.35 -2.96 -15.17
N LEU A 117 10.20 -2.32 -15.01
CA LEU A 117 8.92 -2.70 -15.62
C LEU A 117 8.92 -2.60 -17.14
N ALA A 118 9.68 -1.66 -17.72
CA ALA A 118 9.71 -1.44 -19.16
C ALA A 118 10.04 -2.71 -19.95
N GLY A 119 11.00 -3.52 -19.47
CA GLY A 119 11.37 -4.79 -20.09
C GLY A 119 10.30 -5.89 -19.99
N PHE A 120 9.32 -5.72 -19.13
CA PHE A 120 8.25 -6.71 -18.91
C PHE A 120 6.91 -6.32 -19.54
N VAL A 121 6.78 -5.13 -20.13
CA VAL A 121 5.54 -4.64 -20.74
C VAL A 121 4.93 -5.64 -21.73
N PRO A 122 5.67 -6.24 -22.69
CA PRO A 122 5.09 -7.24 -23.60
C PRO A 122 4.57 -8.49 -22.90
N ALA A 123 5.25 -8.94 -21.83
CA ALA A 123 4.81 -10.10 -21.06
C ALA A 123 3.54 -9.77 -20.25
N ILE A 124 3.46 -8.58 -19.68
CA ILE A 124 2.28 -8.09 -18.96
C ILE A 124 1.08 -8.01 -19.89
N GLU A 125 1.26 -7.44 -21.08
CA GLU A 125 0.21 -7.36 -22.12
C GLU A 125 -0.31 -8.76 -22.50
N LYS A 126 0.59 -9.72 -22.71
CA LYS A 126 0.21 -11.12 -22.98
C LYS A 126 -0.60 -11.72 -21.83
N ILE A 127 -0.14 -11.56 -20.59
CA ILE A 127 -0.85 -12.04 -19.39
C ILE A 127 -2.26 -11.43 -19.28
N LYS A 128 -2.38 -10.14 -19.52
CA LYS A 128 -3.68 -9.45 -19.50
C LYS A 128 -4.61 -9.99 -20.58
N ARG A 129 -4.14 -10.11 -21.79
CA ARG A 129 -4.94 -10.54 -22.94
C ARG A 129 -5.34 -12.02 -22.88
N GLU A 130 -4.39 -12.90 -22.51
CA GLU A 130 -4.58 -14.36 -22.64
C GLU A 130 -5.06 -15.02 -21.34
N LEU A 131 -4.64 -14.51 -20.18
CA LEU A 131 -4.99 -15.10 -18.89
C LEU A 131 -6.08 -14.34 -18.14
N CYS A 132 -6.43 -13.13 -18.59
CA CYS A 132 -7.43 -12.27 -17.95
C CYS A 132 -7.22 -12.11 -16.43
N LEU A 133 -5.95 -11.92 -16.00
CA LEU A 133 -5.60 -11.70 -14.61
C LEU A 133 -5.68 -10.22 -14.27
N THR A 134 -6.08 -9.90 -13.05
CA THR A 134 -5.85 -8.57 -12.48
C THR A 134 -4.35 -8.39 -12.24
N VAL A 135 -3.75 -7.31 -12.76
CA VAL A 135 -2.32 -7.05 -12.61
C VAL A 135 -2.11 -5.69 -11.95
N PHE A 136 -1.55 -5.71 -10.76
CA PHE A 136 -1.02 -4.53 -10.09
C PHE A 136 0.50 -4.53 -10.18
N VAL A 137 1.09 -3.34 -10.26
CA VAL A 137 2.55 -3.17 -10.34
C VAL A 137 3.03 -2.18 -9.28
N HIS A 138 4.08 -2.51 -8.52
CA HIS A 138 4.86 -1.50 -7.83
C HIS A 138 5.81 -0.84 -8.81
N THR A 139 5.90 0.48 -8.81
CA THR A 139 6.66 1.20 -9.85
C THR A 139 8.00 1.75 -9.34
N GLY A 140 8.08 2.12 -8.05
CA GLY A 140 9.13 3.06 -7.63
C GLY A 140 8.97 4.39 -8.39
N ILE A 141 10.07 5.08 -8.64
CA ILE A 141 10.10 6.28 -9.52
C ILE A 141 9.74 5.84 -10.95
N ILE A 142 8.86 6.58 -11.61
CA ILE A 142 8.35 6.18 -12.94
C ILE A 142 8.32 7.36 -13.91
N SER A 143 8.71 7.11 -15.16
CA SER A 143 8.58 8.05 -16.28
C SER A 143 7.19 7.98 -16.92
N LEU A 144 6.80 9.06 -17.62
CA LEU A 144 5.54 9.09 -18.38
C LEU A 144 5.48 8.01 -19.46
N GLU A 145 6.59 7.77 -20.14
CA GLU A 145 6.70 6.74 -21.18
C GLU A 145 6.35 5.35 -20.64
N VAL A 146 6.96 4.96 -19.53
CA VAL A 146 6.69 3.65 -18.88
C VAL A 146 5.26 3.59 -18.35
N ALA A 147 4.74 4.67 -17.77
CA ALA A 147 3.38 4.73 -17.28
C ALA A 147 2.34 4.54 -18.41
N ILE A 148 2.55 5.18 -19.57
CA ILE A 148 1.73 4.99 -20.79
C ILE A 148 1.83 3.54 -21.29
N ALA A 149 3.04 2.98 -21.35
CA ALA A 149 3.24 1.61 -21.82
C ALA A 149 2.51 0.60 -20.91
N LEU A 150 2.57 0.77 -19.60
CA LEU A 150 1.84 -0.07 -18.64
C LEU A 150 0.31 0.07 -18.78
N LYS A 151 -0.18 1.30 -19.00
CA LYS A 151 -1.60 1.54 -19.27
C LYS A 151 -2.05 0.81 -20.52
N ASN A 152 -1.29 0.91 -21.61
CA ASN A 152 -1.60 0.27 -22.89
C ASN A 152 -1.52 -1.27 -22.80
N ALA A 153 -0.60 -1.80 -21.97
CA ALA A 153 -0.52 -3.24 -21.67
C ALA A 153 -1.68 -3.76 -20.81
N GLY A 154 -2.58 -2.87 -20.35
CA GLY A 154 -3.76 -3.24 -19.57
C GLY A 154 -3.51 -3.43 -18.07
N VAL A 155 -2.43 -2.88 -17.50
CA VAL A 155 -2.22 -2.87 -16.05
C VAL A 155 -3.41 -2.21 -15.36
N ASP A 156 -3.93 -2.84 -14.31
CA ASP A 156 -5.12 -2.37 -13.59
C ASP A 156 -4.81 -1.20 -12.65
N ALA A 157 -3.69 -1.27 -11.94
CA ALA A 157 -3.22 -0.14 -11.13
C ALA A 157 -1.70 -0.15 -10.88
N ALA A 158 -1.12 1.03 -10.80
CA ALA A 158 0.24 1.29 -10.34
C ALA A 158 0.23 1.63 -8.84
N LEU A 159 1.12 1.01 -8.08
CA LEU A 159 1.32 1.24 -6.66
C LEU A 159 2.66 1.97 -6.49
N ILE A 160 2.67 3.05 -5.72
CA ILE A 160 3.87 3.86 -5.52
C ILE A 160 3.97 4.33 -4.07
N ASP A 161 5.09 4.07 -3.43
CA ASP A 161 5.38 4.60 -2.09
C ASP A 161 5.78 6.07 -2.20
N ILE A 162 5.14 6.95 -1.47
CA ILE A 162 5.42 8.39 -1.46
C ILE A 162 6.12 8.77 -0.16
N ILE A 163 7.35 9.25 -0.29
CA ILE A 163 8.16 9.72 0.83
C ILE A 163 8.25 11.25 0.76
N GLY A 164 7.72 11.93 1.78
CA GLY A 164 7.63 13.40 1.81
C GLY A 164 8.84 14.09 2.48
N SER A 165 9.99 13.41 2.61
CA SER A 165 11.19 13.96 3.24
C SER A 165 12.45 13.55 2.47
N ASP A 166 13.17 14.53 1.92
CA ASP A 166 14.45 14.29 1.22
C ASP A 166 15.49 13.63 2.14
N GLU A 167 15.47 13.98 3.42
CA GLU A 167 16.36 13.37 4.40
C GLU A 167 16.05 11.87 4.57
N THR A 168 14.77 11.49 4.64
CA THR A 168 14.34 10.08 4.73
C THR A 168 14.70 9.31 3.46
N ILE A 169 14.46 9.90 2.29
CA ILE A 169 14.83 9.34 0.98
C ILE A 169 16.31 8.99 0.96
N LYS A 170 17.16 9.93 1.35
CA LYS A 170 18.62 9.76 1.33
C LYS A 170 19.13 8.84 2.43
N GLN A 171 18.69 9.03 3.67
CA GLN A 171 19.27 8.33 4.82
C GLN A 171 18.75 6.91 5.01
N ILE A 172 17.47 6.66 4.71
CA ILE A 172 16.83 5.36 4.88
C ILE A 172 16.73 4.63 3.55
N GLY A 173 16.29 5.32 2.48
CA GLY A 173 16.10 4.76 1.15
C GLY A 173 17.40 4.55 0.38
N ASN A 174 18.51 5.16 0.81
CA ASN A 174 19.78 5.12 0.09
C ASN A 174 19.63 5.52 -1.40
N LEU A 175 18.70 6.42 -1.67
CA LEU A 175 18.26 6.82 -3.00
C LEU A 175 18.62 8.28 -3.27
N ASN A 176 19.23 8.53 -4.42
CA ASN A 176 19.65 9.88 -4.83
C ASN A 176 18.58 10.57 -5.69
N VAL A 177 17.38 10.68 -5.13
CA VAL A 177 16.27 11.46 -5.67
C VAL A 177 15.69 12.35 -4.57
N THR A 178 14.74 13.19 -4.93
CA THR A 178 14.10 14.14 -4.02
C THR A 178 12.58 13.94 -4.00
N VAL A 179 11.91 14.61 -3.10
CA VAL A 179 10.45 14.71 -3.05
C VAL A 179 9.86 15.17 -4.39
N LYS A 180 10.60 16.00 -5.16
CA LYS A 180 10.18 16.44 -6.50
C LYS A 180 10.06 15.27 -7.49
N ASP A 181 10.88 14.25 -7.38
CA ASP A 181 10.86 13.09 -8.29
C ASP A 181 9.63 12.21 -8.02
N TYR A 182 9.19 12.11 -6.77
CA TYR A 182 7.90 11.52 -6.43
C TYR A 182 6.72 12.32 -6.99
N ASN A 183 6.77 13.65 -6.91
CA ASN A 183 5.77 14.51 -7.53
C ASN A 183 5.72 14.32 -9.05
N ASN A 184 6.89 14.24 -9.72
CA ASN A 184 6.98 13.96 -11.14
C ASN A 184 6.40 12.59 -11.50
N SER A 185 6.64 11.58 -10.68
CA SER A 185 6.08 10.23 -10.87
C SER A 185 4.55 10.21 -10.75
N LEU A 186 3.97 10.91 -9.76
CA LEU A 186 2.52 11.05 -9.64
C LEU A 186 1.92 11.79 -10.85
N ASN A 187 2.61 12.83 -11.34
CA ASN A 187 2.20 13.53 -12.54
C ASN A 187 2.21 12.63 -13.79
N ALA A 188 3.25 11.82 -13.94
CA ALA A 188 3.36 10.83 -15.02
C ALA A 188 2.22 9.80 -14.98
N LEU A 189 1.91 9.26 -13.79
CA LEU A 189 0.80 8.33 -13.59
C LEU A 189 -0.55 8.97 -13.92
N GLN A 190 -0.78 10.20 -13.46
CA GLN A 190 -2.03 10.92 -13.77
C GLN A 190 -2.16 11.23 -15.27
N GLN A 191 -1.09 11.66 -15.92
CA GLN A 191 -1.11 11.96 -17.36
C GLN A 191 -1.30 10.73 -18.24
N SER A 192 -0.76 9.57 -17.84
CA SER A 192 -0.96 8.30 -18.54
C SER A 192 -2.39 7.77 -18.48
N GLY A 193 -3.21 8.26 -17.55
CA GLY A 193 -4.55 7.72 -17.27
C GLY A 193 -4.53 6.30 -16.65
N LEU A 194 -3.38 5.83 -16.17
CA LEU A 194 -3.29 4.59 -15.40
C LEU A 194 -3.85 4.84 -13.99
N ASN A 195 -4.70 3.94 -13.50
CA ASN A 195 -5.10 4.00 -12.10
C ASN A 195 -3.85 3.92 -11.21
N PHE A 196 -3.78 4.75 -10.19
CA PHE A 196 -2.65 4.70 -9.27
C PHE A 196 -3.09 4.82 -7.81
N VAL A 197 -2.39 4.08 -6.97
CA VAL A 197 -2.66 3.97 -5.54
C VAL A 197 -1.37 4.30 -4.78
N PRO A 198 -1.20 5.56 -4.37
CA PRO A 198 -0.06 5.95 -3.56
C PRO A 198 -0.15 5.34 -2.15
N HIS A 199 1.01 4.92 -1.65
CA HIS A 199 1.19 4.42 -0.30
C HIS A 199 1.95 5.45 0.53
N VAL A 200 1.54 5.67 1.78
CA VAL A 200 2.26 6.47 2.76
C VAL A 200 2.80 5.55 3.85
N ILE A 201 4.12 5.57 4.06
CA ILE A 201 4.81 4.69 5.02
C ILE A 201 5.02 5.45 6.32
N VAL A 202 4.21 5.16 7.32
CA VAL A 202 4.31 5.79 8.64
C VAL A 202 5.55 5.32 9.38
N GLY A 203 6.35 6.25 9.89
CA GLY A 203 7.51 5.95 10.73
C GLY A 203 8.70 5.38 9.96
N LEU A 204 8.79 5.59 8.65
CA LEU A 204 9.92 5.11 7.85
C LEU A 204 11.26 5.70 8.34
N HIS A 205 11.26 6.94 8.86
CA HIS A 205 12.44 7.59 9.42
C HIS A 205 12.71 7.13 10.85
N ASP A 206 13.40 6.01 11.01
CA ASP A 206 13.78 5.43 12.32
C ASP A 206 12.61 5.28 13.30
N GLY A 207 11.44 4.87 12.79
CA GLY A 207 10.22 4.67 13.58
C GLY A 207 9.48 5.96 13.97
N LYS A 208 9.94 7.13 13.51
CA LYS A 208 9.40 8.44 13.85
C LYS A 208 8.65 9.06 12.68
N LEU A 209 7.64 9.86 12.97
CA LEU A 209 6.95 10.65 11.95
C LEU A 209 7.90 11.70 11.37
N LYS A 210 8.14 11.61 10.06
CA LYS A 210 8.96 12.58 9.31
C LYS A 210 8.60 12.59 7.84
N GLY A 211 7.77 13.56 7.43
CA GLY A 211 7.36 13.77 6.05
C GLY A 211 6.05 13.11 5.66
N GLU A 212 5.34 12.38 6.55
CA GLU A 212 4.07 11.72 6.20
C GLU A 212 2.98 12.73 5.82
N LEU A 213 2.88 13.85 6.55
CA LEU A 213 1.94 14.92 6.20
C LEU A 213 2.31 15.58 4.88
N ASP A 214 3.59 15.77 4.60
CA ASP A 214 4.06 16.33 3.33
C ASP A 214 3.83 15.34 2.19
N ALA A 215 4.00 14.02 2.39
CA ALA A 215 3.60 13.01 1.43
C ALA A 215 2.12 13.10 1.08
N LEU A 216 1.24 13.25 2.07
CA LEU A 216 -0.20 13.46 1.85
C LEU A 216 -0.47 14.76 1.08
N LYS A 217 0.25 15.86 1.37
CA LYS A 217 0.12 17.14 0.63
C LYS A 217 0.54 16.99 -0.84
N ILE A 218 1.61 16.24 -1.11
CA ILE A 218 2.03 15.95 -2.48
C ILE A 218 0.93 15.18 -3.20
N ILE A 219 0.40 14.12 -2.58
CA ILE A 219 -0.67 13.31 -3.17
C ILE A 219 -1.94 14.15 -3.43
N ALA A 220 -2.23 15.14 -2.58
CA ALA A 220 -3.42 15.99 -2.70
C ALA A 220 -3.45 16.88 -3.95
N ALA A 221 -2.30 17.08 -4.61
CA ALA A 221 -2.24 17.75 -5.91
C ALA A 221 -2.75 16.91 -7.08
N PHE A 222 -3.04 15.62 -6.85
CA PHE A 222 -3.42 14.63 -7.86
C PHE A 222 -4.75 13.97 -7.51
N LYS A 223 -5.24 13.09 -8.43
CA LYS A 223 -6.49 12.34 -8.28
C LYS A 223 -6.19 10.84 -8.17
N PRO A 224 -5.66 10.36 -7.03
CA PRO A 224 -5.40 8.93 -6.86
C PRO A 224 -6.70 8.13 -6.86
N SER A 225 -6.63 6.90 -7.39
CA SER A 225 -7.77 5.97 -7.40
C SER A 225 -8.12 5.47 -5.99
N ALA A 226 -7.12 5.31 -5.14
CA ALA A 226 -7.23 5.05 -3.69
C ALA A 226 -5.94 5.49 -3.00
N ILE A 227 -5.92 5.47 -1.67
CA ILE A 227 -4.73 5.70 -0.85
C ILE A 227 -4.57 4.53 0.12
N VAL A 228 -3.33 4.08 0.30
CA VAL A 228 -3.01 3.04 1.28
C VAL A 228 -2.03 3.61 2.32
N VAL A 229 -2.36 3.48 3.58
CA VAL A 229 -1.45 3.78 4.69
C VAL A 229 -0.83 2.48 5.17
N ILE A 230 0.49 2.42 5.14
CA ILE A 230 1.30 1.33 5.71
C ILE A 230 2.21 1.90 6.79
N ALA A 231 2.90 1.05 7.54
CA ALA A 231 3.79 1.52 8.58
C ALA A 231 5.09 0.72 8.60
N PHE A 232 6.18 1.38 8.96
CA PHE A 232 7.46 0.74 9.18
C PHE A 232 7.31 -0.42 10.17
N MET A 233 7.89 -1.54 9.80
CA MET A 233 7.98 -2.75 10.61
C MET A 233 9.43 -3.25 10.58
N PRO A 234 10.08 -3.44 11.73
CA PRO A 234 11.43 -3.98 11.78
C PRO A 234 11.53 -5.34 11.11
N ILE A 235 12.53 -5.52 10.26
CA ILE A 235 12.80 -6.79 9.58
C ILE A 235 14.10 -7.34 10.16
N HIS A 236 14.05 -8.58 10.63
CA HIS A 236 15.25 -9.24 11.18
C HIS A 236 16.37 -9.33 10.14
N GLY A 237 17.59 -9.04 10.57
CA GLY A 237 18.76 -9.06 9.71
C GLY A 237 18.96 -7.81 8.86
N THR A 238 18.23 -6.73 9.13
CA THR A 238 18.46 -5.41 8.52
C THR A 238 19.07 -4.43 9.52
N THR A 239 19.65 -3.35 9.02
CA THR A 239 20.18 -2.24 9.84
C THR A 239 19.11 -1.69 10.80
N MET A 240 17.85 -1.69 10.41
CA MET A 240 16.73 -1.19 11.22
C MET A 240 15.98 -2.28 12.00
N ALA A 241 16.56 -3.47 12.17
CA ALA A 241 15.93 -4.60 12.86
C ALA A 241 15.52 -4.30 14.33
N TRP A 242 16.21 -3.37 14.98
CA TRP A 242 15.98 -3.01 16.38
C TRP A 242 15.32 -1.65 16.58
N VAL A 243 14.96 -0.98 15.50
CA VAL A 243 14.24 0.28 15.55
C VAL A 243 12.81 0.03 16.03
N LYS A 244 12.37 0.81 17.00
CA LYS A 244 10.96 0.72 17.46
C LYS A 244 10.04 1.20 16.35
N PRO A 245 9.00 0.42 15.99
CA PRO A 245 8.02 0.87 15.02
C PRO A 245 7.17 2.01 15.56
N PRO A 246 6.49 2.77 14.68
CA PRO A 246 5.56 3.83 15.10
C PRO A 246 4.44 3.26 15.97
N GLN A 247 3.98 4.06 16.91
CA GLN A 247 2.89 3.69 17.82
C GLN A 247 1.55 3.63 17.07
N PRO A 248 0.59 2.82 17.53
CA PRO A 248 -0.75 2.76 16.93
C PRO A 248 -1.43 4.12 16.75
N VAL A 249 -1.21 5.05 17.68
CA VAL A 249 -1.78 6.40 17.61
C VAL A 249 -1.13 7.26 16.53
N GLU A 250 0.14 7.05 16.24
CA GLU A 250 0.85 7.75 15.15
C GLU A 250 0.36 7.27 13.78
N ILE A 251 0.16 5.96 13.63
CA ILE A 251 -0.43 5.37 12.43
C ILE A 251 -1.86 5.89 12.22
N ALA A 252 -2.65 5.94 13.29
CA ALA A 252 -4.01 6.47 13.25
C ALA A 252 -4.03 7.96 12.89
N ARG A 253 -3.07 8.75 13.37
CA ARG A 253 -2.97 10.18 13.05
C ARG A 253 -2.73 10.43 11.57
N VAL A 254 -1.84 9.65 10.94
CA VAL A 254 -1.61 9.71 9.49
C VAL A 254 -2.84 9.25 8.72
N THR A 255 -3.49 8.18 9.17
CA THR A 255 -4.71 7.65 8.54
C THR A 255 -5.86 8.65 8.62
N ALA A 256 -6.06 9.30 9.77
CA ALA A 256 -7.07 10.34 9.96
C ALA A 256 -6.76 11.59 9.10
N ALA A 257 -5.47 11.99 9.01
CA ALA A 257 -5.05 13.08 8.13
C ALA A 257 -5.38 12.76 6.67
N ALA A 258 -5.07 11.53 6.23
CA ALA A 258 -5.42 11.07 4.89
C ALA A 258 -6.94 11.15 4.66
N ARG A 259 -7.78 10.68 5.59
CA ARG A 259 -9.24 10.76 5.45
C ARG A 259 -9.75 12.19 5.37
N VAL A 260 -9.23 13.10 6.16
CA VAL A 260 -9.65 14.52 6.13
C VAL A 260 -9.25 15.21 4.84
N MET A 261 -8.04 14.92 4.34
CA MET A 261 -7.55 15.50 3.08
C MET A 261 -8.22 14.88 1.85
N PHE A 262 -8.63 13.62 1.95
CA PHE A 262 -9.24 12.84 0.85
C PHE A 262 -10.60 12.26 1.27
N PRO A 263 -11.60 13.09 1.50
CA PRO A 263 -12.86 12.65 2.13
C PRO A 263 -13.65 11.64 1.30
N ARG A 264 -13.45 11.60 -0.02
CA ARG A 264 -14.16 10.72 -0.97
C ARG A 264 -13.27 9.67 -1.64
N THR A 265 -11.94 9.78 -1.50
CA THR A 265 -11.02 8.78 -2.08
C THR A 265 -10.99 7.54 -1.20
N PRO A 266 -11.15 6.34 -1.76
CA PRO A 266 -11.01 5.11 -0.99
C PRO A 266 -9.68 5.04 -0.23
N LEU A 267 -9.74 4.69 1.06
CA LEU A 267 -8.60 4.68 1.98
C LEU A 267 -8.48 3.32 2.66
N ALA A 268 -7.33 2.67 2.54
CA ALA A 268 -7.08 1.41 3.22
C ALA A 268 -5.89 1.47 4.19
N LEU A 269 -6.00 0.76 5.30
CA LEU A 269 -4.86 0.38 6.11
C LEU A 269 -4.22 -0.87 5.49
N GLY A 270 -3.00 -0.71 4.96
CA GLY A 270 -2.31 -1.72 4.16
C GLY A 270 -1.74 -2.88 4.97
N CYS A 271 -1.12 -3.81 4.25
CA CYS A 271 -0.65 -5.09 4.77
C CYS A 271 0.61 -4.97 5.64
N VAL A 272 1.51 -4.03 5.32
CA VAL A 272 2.77 -3.81 6.06
C VAL A 272 2.50 -2.86 7.22
N ARG A 273 2.54 -3.39 8.43
CA ARG A 273 2.45 -2.65 9.69
C ARG A 273 2.85 -3.53 10.88
N PRO A 274 3.20 -2.96 12.04
CA PRO A 274 3.63 -3.69 13.22
C PRO A 274 2.68 -4.82 13.60
N LYS A 275 3.25 -5.98 13.94
CA LYS A 275 2.54 -7.19 14.37
C LYS A 275 2.51 -7.26 15.92
N GLY A 276 1.86 -8.30 16.46
CA GLY A 276 1.81 -8.55 17.90
C GLY A 276 0.79 -7.67 18.63
N LYS A 277 1.09 -7.27 19.86
CA LYS A 277 0.16 -6.59 20.78
C LYS A 277 -0.41 -5.26 20.27
N ASP A 278 0.34 -4.55 19.42
CA ASP A 278 -0.07 -3.25 18.90
C ASP A 278 -0.99 -3.36 17.68
N ARG A 279 -1.08 -4.56 17.06
CA ARG A 279 -1.90 -4.81 15.87
C ARG A 279 -3.37 -4.49 16.10
N VAL A 280 -3.94 -5.03 17.17
CA VAL A 280 -5.36 -4.85 17.53
C VAL A 280 -5.70 -3.38 17.69
N LYS A 281 -4.86 -2.65 18.44
CA LYS A 281 -5.06 -1.21 18.66
C LYS A 281 -4.94 -0.41 17.37
N THR A 282 -3.96 -0.73 16.52
CA THR A 282 -3.78 -0.09 15.22
C THR A 282 -5.02 -0.27 14.34
N ASP A 283 -5.52 -1.50 14.23
CA ASP A 283 -6.66 -1.83 13.37
C ASP A 283 -7.96 -1.14 13.86
N ILE A 284 -8.21 -1.15 15.16
CA ILE A 284 -9.39 -0.47 15.74
C ILE A 284 -9.30 1.05 15.58
N LEU A 285 -8.12 1.64 15.77
CA LEU A 285 -7.93 3.07 15.54
C LEU A 285 -8.07 3.45 14.07
N ALA A 286 -7.68 2.58 13.14
CA ALA A 286 -7.92 2.80 11.71
C ALA A 286 -9.42 2.80 11.37
N LEU A 287 -10.21 1.87 11.93
CA LEU A 287 -11.67 1.89 11.79
C LEU A 287 -12.27 3.20 12.31
N LYS A 288 -11.80 3.69 13.47
CA LYS A 288 -12.19 4.99 14.02
C LYS A 288 -11.73 6.18 13.16
N SER A 289 -10.70 5.99 12.35
CA SER A 289 -10.22 6.98 11.37
C SER A 289 -10.97 6.91 10.04
N SER A 290 -12.05 6.12 9.97
CA SER A 290 -12.94 5.96 8.80
C SER A 290 -12.22 5.44 7.55
N VAL A 291 -11.37 4.40 7.70
CA VAL A 291 -10.85 3.65 6.55
C VAL A 291 -11.95 2.84 5.90
N ASP A 292 -11.90 2.69 4.57
CA ASP A 292 -12.81 1.85 3.81
C ASP A 292 -12.35 0.38 3.79
N GLY A 293 -11.06 0.12 4.09
CA GLY A 293 -10.55 -1.24 4.11
C GLY A 293 -9.35 -1.47 5.00
N ILE A 294 -9.14 -2.72 5.39
CA ILE A 294 -7.97 -3.16 6.20
C ILE A 294 -7.44 -4.48 5.63
N ALA A 295 -6.14 -4.54 5.35
CA ALA A 295 -5.46 -5.78 5.01
C ALA A 295 -5.08 -6.56 6.26
N PHE A 296 -5.29 -7.87 6.28
CA PHE A 296 -5.02 -8.76 7.40
C PHE A 296 -5.55 -8.22 8.75
N PRO A 297 -6.85 -7.89 8.86
CA PRO A 297 -7.38 -7.37 10.12
C PRO A 297 -7.17 -8.36 11.27
N SER A 298 -6.95 -7.83 12.48
CA SER A 298 -7.02 -8.65 13.70
C SER A 298 -8.46 -9.12 13.92
N GLU A 299 -8.63 -10.27 14.54
CA GLU A 299 -9.97 -10.81 14.81
C GLU A 299 -10.77 -9.88 15.74
N GLU A 300 -10.08 -9.21 16.67
CA GLU A 300 -10.68 -8.20 17.54
C GLU A 300 -11.18 -6.98 16.77
N ALA A 301 -10.48 -6.57 15.69
CA ALA A 301 -10.95 -5.47 14.85
C ALA A 301 -12.19 -5.86 14.03
N ILE A 302 -12.28 -7.12 13.57
CA ILE A 302 -13.47 -7.63 12.89
C ILE A 302 -14.66 -7.65 13.88
N ARG A 303 -14.46 -8.18 15.09
CA ARG A 303 -15.49 -8.14 16.16
C ARG A 303 -15.90 -6.72 16.54
N TYR A 304 -14.94 -5.79 16.57
CA TYR A 304 -15.25 -4.39 16.79
C TYR A 304 -16.11 -3.81 15.65
N ALA A 305 -15.80 -4.10 14.40
CA ALA A 305 -16.61 -3.66 13.26
C ALA A 305 -18.03 -4.21 13.32
N GLU A 306 -18.19 -5.50 13.66
CA GLU A 306 -19.49 -6.15 13.87
C GLU A 306 -20.29 -5.49 15.02
N ALA A 307 -19.66 -5.28 16.18
CA ALA A 307 -20.29 -4.61 17.31
C ALA A 307 -20.69 -3.15 17.03
N GLN A 308 -19.99 -2.48 16.10
CA GLN A 308 -20.33 -1.14 15.62
C GLN A 308 -21.30 -1.15 14.44
N GLN A 309 -21.86 -2.32 14.08
CA GLN A 309 -22.84 -2.50 12.99
C GLN A 309 -22.33 -2.09 11.62
N TYR A 310 -21.02 -2.21 11.34
CA TYR A 310 -20.52 -2.08 9.99
C TYR A 310 -20.94 -3.28 9.15
N LYS A 311 -21.37 -3.03 7.93
CA LYS A 311 -21.35 -4.08 6.90
C LYS A 311 -19.89 -4.33 6.52
N PHE A 312 -19.51 -5.58 6.27
CA PHE A 312 -18.16 -5.88 5.82
C PHE A 312 -18.10 -7.05 4.85
N SER A 313 -17.09 -7.06 4.01
CA SER A 313 -16.76 -8.13 3.07
C SER A 313 -15.34 -8.61 3.24
N PHE A 314 -15.04 -9.82 2.74
CA PHE A 314 -13.68 -10.37 2.71
C PHE A 314 -13.25 -10.67 1.28
N SER A 315 -11.97 -10.42 0.99
CA SER A 315 -11.35 -10.72 -0.28
C SER A 315 -9.90 -11.16 -0.13
N SER A 316 -9.42 -12.02 -1.03
CA SER A 316 -7.99 -12.38 -1.14
C SER A 316 -7.21 -11.46 -2.08
N HIS A 317 -7.81 -10.39 -2.59
CA HIS A 317 -7.13 -9.41 -3.43
C HIS A 317 -6.12 -8.59 -2.62
N CYS A 318 -5.25 -7.89 -3.33
CA CYS A 318 -4.43 -6.84 -2.76
C CYS A 318 -5.32 -5.70 -2.23
N CYS A 319 -4.99 -5.13 -1.08
CA CYS A 319 -5.76 -4.03 -0.48
C CYS A 319 -5.82 -2.77 -1.37
N ALA A 320 -4.90 -2.63 -2.33
CA ALA A 320 -4.96 -1.56 -3.32
C ALA A 320 -6.19 -1.64 -4.23
N GLN A 321 -6.86 -2.81 -4.33
CA GLN A 321 -8.10 -2.97 -5.08
C GLN A 321 -9.28 -2.20 -4.49
N ILE A 322 -9.15 -1.64 -3.30
CA ILE A 322 -10.19 -0.87 -2.62
C ILE A 322 -10.86 0.17 -3.55
N TYR A 323 -10.12 0.72 -4.54
CA TYR A 323 -10.68 1.67 -5.50
C TYR A 323 -11.77 1.06 -6.40
N MET A 324 -11.73 -0.25 -6.62
CA MET A 324 -12.77 -0.98 -7.38
C MET A 324 -13.92 -1.39 -6.46
N ASP A 325 -13.60 -1.88 -5.28
CA ASP A 325 -14.57 -2.47 -4.35
C ASP A 325 -15.45 -1.39 -3.71
N ALA A 326 -14.87 -0.24 -3.34
CA ALA A 326 -15.62 0.87 -2.73
C ALA A 326 -16.58 1.57 -3.70
N VAL A 327 -16.31 1.51 -5.02
CA VAL A 327 -17.21 2.09 -6.04
C VAL A 327 -18.41 1.18 -6.32
N GLN A 328 -18.27 -0.13 -6.15
CA GLN A 328 -19.37 -1.09 -6.35
C GLN A 328 -20.37 -1.11 -5.19
N SER A 329 -20.06 -0.45 -4.09
CA SER A 329 -20.88 -0.40 -2.88
C SER A 329 -21.81 0.83 -2.83
N VAL A 330 -21.78 1.68 -3.85
CA VAL A 330 -22.66 2.84 -4.07
C VAL A 330 -23.66 2.50 -5.19
#